data_691d16daeb02f55aaa25d773935b84ee
#
_entry.id   691d16daeb02f55aaa25d773935b84ee
#
_cell.length_a   1.000
_cell.length_b   1.000
_cell.length_c   1.000
_cell.angle_alpha   90.00
_cell.angle_beta   90.00
_cell.angle_gamma   90.00
#
_symmetry.space_group_name_H-M   'P 1'
#
loop_
_entity.id
_entity.type
_entity.pdbx_description
1 polymer ?
#
loop_
_entity_poly.entity_id
_entity_poly.type
_entity_poly.pdbx_seq_one_letter_code
_entity_poly.pdbx_strand_id
1 'polypeptide(L)'
;GGFYRQRNTGEAHAYSAQLMHLLQTSVSTDSYSTYLQFSRGVADLPPIYLRDLLQFNFPAEALPVDQVEPITEIRKRFVTPGMSLGALSPEAHETLAIAMNRIGAKAVSGEGGEDKVRYKPYANGDNANSVIKQIASGRFGVTAEYLNACEEIEIKVAQGAKPGEGGQLPGFKVTEFIAKLRHATPGVTLISPPPHHDIYSIEDLAQLIYDLKQINPRARVCVKLVSSAGIGTVAAGVAKAHADVILVSGHVGGTGASPQTSIKYAGTPWEMGLSEVNQVLTLNGLRGRVKLRTDGGLKTGRDIVIAAILGAEEFGIGTLSLVAMGCIMVRQCHSNTCPVGVCTQDERLRKKFVGNPEKVINLMTFIAEEVREILSKLGVRSLDEVIGRTELLRQVSRGAEHLDDLDLNPILAKVDAADKERRFNLETHRNEVPDSLDAQMIRDARAVFDRGEKMQLTYTVRNTHRAVGTRFSSEITRTFGMDELAEGHVQVRLRGSAGQSLGAFAVKGLTLEVFGDANDYVGKGLSGATIVVRPM
;
A
#
# COMPACT_ATOMS: atom_id res chain seq x y z
N GLY A 1 -7.91 -15.80 20.01
CA GLY A 1 -8.20 -16.83 19.07
C GLY A 1 -7.68 -16.63 17.70
N GLY A 2 -8.04 -17.51 16.85
CA GLY A 2 -7.96 -17.72 15.43
C GLY A 2 -6.77 -17.20 14.61
N PHE A 3 -6.33 -15.99 14.76
CA PHE A 3 -5.26 -15.39 13.94
C PHE A 3 -4.27 -14.51 14.72
N TYR A 4 -4.43 -14.37 16.05
CA TYR A 4 -3.54 -13.49 16.83
C TYR A 4 -2.38 -14.27 17.47
N ARG A 5 -2.63 -15.05 18.50
CA ARG A 5 -1.64 -15.84 19.20
C ARG A 5 -2.14 -17.27 19.44
N GLN A 6 -1.40 -18.25 18.98
CA GLN A 6 -1.75 -19.65 19.21
C GLN A 6 -1.64 -20.01 20.70
N ARG A 7 -2.61 -20.83 21.18
CA ARG A 7 -2.59 -21.47 22.50
C ARG A 7 -2.96 -22.92 22.34
N ASN A 8 -2.26 -23.83 23.05
CA ASN A 8 -2.46 -25.28 22.91
C ASN A 8 -3.89 -25.76 23.27
N THR A 9 -4.57 -25.04 24.15
CA THR A 9 -5.95 -25.35 24.57
C THR A 9 -6.98 -24.35 24.04
N GLY A 10 -6.61 -23.56 23.04
CA GLY A 10 -7.45 -22.52 22.45
C GLY A 10 -8.13 -22.95 21.17
N GLU A 11 -8.80 -22.01 20.54
CA GLU A 11 -9.43 -22.15 19.24
C GLU A 11 -8.39 -22.52 18.16
N ALA A 12 -8.86 -23.13 17.08
CA ALA A 12 -8.04 -23.36 15.87
C ALA A 12 -7.37 -22.07 15.43
N HIS A 13 -6.11 -22.16 15.02
CA HIS A 13 -5.31 -20.99 14.66
C HIS A 13 -4.88 -21.05 13.19
N ALA A 14 -5.11 -19.95 12.49
CA ALA A 14 -4.80 -19.80 11.05
C ALA A 14 -3.30 -19.97 10.72
N TYR A 15 -2.43 -19.84 11.70
CA TYR A 15 -0.97 -20.00 11.60
C TYR A 15 -0.48 -20.96 12.71
N SER A 16 -0.92 -22.21 12.66
CA SER A 16 -0.42 -23.23 13.59
C SER A 16 1.08 -23.48 13.39
N ALA A 17 1.76 -23.96 14.42
CA ALA A 17 3.19 -24.29 14.32
C ALA A 17 3.50 -25.27 13.18
N GLN A 18 2.62 -26.25 12.96
CA GLN A 18 2.75 -27.21 11.86
C GLN A 18 2.66 -26.53 10.50
N LEU A 19 1.67 -25.67 10.28
CA LEU A 19 1.50 -24.94 9.02
C LEU A 19 2.67 -23.99 8.75
N MET A 20 3.15 -23.28 9.79
CA MET A 20 4.33 -22.42 9.65
C MET A 20 5.57 -23.22 9.28
N HIS A 21 5.76 -24.39 9.89
CA HIS A 21 6.89 -25.26 9.57
C HIS A 21 6.84 -25.77 8.12
N LEU A 22 5.69 -26.21 7.65
CA LEU A 22 5.49 -26.62 6.25
C LEU A 22 5.81 -25.47 5.28
N LEU A 23 5.32 -24.27 5.56
CA LEU A 23 5.60 -23.11 4.72
C LEU A 23 7.09 -22.78 4.70
N GLN A 24 7.72 -22.67 5.86
CA GLN A 24 9.14 -22.33 5.95
C GLN A 24 10.03 -23.40 5.30
N THR A 25 9.66 -24.65 5.43
CA THR A 25 10.35 -25.76 4.74
C THR A 25 10.20 -25.62 3.23
N SER A 26 8.98 -25.40 2.74
CA SER A 26 8.72 -25.30 1.31
C SER A 26 9.53 -24.19 0.63
N VAL A 27 9.56 -22.99 1.23
CA VAL A 27 10.28 -21.85 0.66
C VAL A 27 11.80 -21.96 0.80
N SER A 28 12.27 -22.68 1.82
CA SER A 28 13.71 -22.91 2.04
C SER A 28 14.29 -24.01 1.15
N THR A 29 13.47 -24.99 0.75
CA THR A 29 13.87 -26.13 -0.09
C THR A 29 13.39 -26.01 -1.53
N ASP A 30 12.76 -24.90 -1.89
CA ASP A 30 12.15 -24.66 -3.20
C ASP A 30 11.20 -25.81 -3.62
N SER A 31 10.34 -26.23 -2.69
CA SER A 31 9.45 -27.39 -2.87
C SER A 31 7.99 -26.98 -2.99
N TYR A 32 7.47 -26.93 -4.21
CA TYR A 32 6.06 -26.69 -4.46
C TYR A 32 5.16 -27.78 -3.88
N SER A 33 5.60 -29.05 -3.90
CA SER A 33 4.84 -30.16 -3.31
C SER A 33 4.67 -30.00 -1.78
N THR A 34 5.67 -29.47 -1.09
CA THR A 34 5.57 -29.14 0.34
C THR A 34 4.67 -27.93 0.57
N TYR A 35 4.72 -26.93 -0.31
CA TYR A 35 3.76 -25.80 -0.27
C TYR A 35 2.32 -26.29 -0.45
N LEU A 36 2.06 -27.24 -1.34
CA LEU A 36 0.72 -27.82 -1.49
C LEU A 36 0.23 -28.54 -0.23
N GLN A 37 1.14 -29.14 0.57
CA GLN A 37 0.76 -29.67 1.88
C GLN A 37 0.34 -28.56 2.84
N PHE A 38 1.07 -27.42 2.84
CA PHE A 38 0.67 -26.23 3.59
C PHE A 38 -0.71 -25.72 3.13
N SER A 39 -0.93 -25.55 1.84
CA SER A 39 -2.19 -25.05 1.28
C SER A 39 -3.38 -25.96 1.64
N ARG A 40 -3.21 -27.28 1.52
CA ARG A 40 -4.22 -28.27 1.97
C ARG A 40 -4.48 -28.17 3.47
N GLY A 41 -3.42 -28.08 4.28
CA GLY A 41 -3.57 -27.93 5.72
C GLY A 41 -4.31 -26.65 6.12
N VAL A 42 -4.16 -25.57 5.35
CA VAL A 42 -4.97 -24.34 5.52
C VAL A 42 -6.44 -24.60 5.17
N ALA A 43 -6.71 -25.31 4.07
CA ALA A 43 -8.07 -25.62 3.62
C ALA A 43 -8.81 -26.57 4.58
N ASP A 44 -8.09 -27.45 5.27
CA ASP A 44 -8.63 -28.44 6.21
C ASP A 44 -8.93 -27.83 7.60
N LEU A 45 -8.49 -26.59 7.89
CA LEU A 45 -8.84 -25.93 9.15
C LEU A 45 -10.36 -25.72 9.28
N PRO A 46 -10.87 -25.75 10.51
CA PRO A 46 -12.23 -25.22 10.76
C PRO A 46 -12.36 -23.80 10.18
N PRO A 47 -13.55 -23.40 9.73
CA PRO A 47 -13.76 -22.08 9.17
C PRO A 47 -13.34 -20.96 10.15
N ILE A 48 -12.47 -20.06 9.70
CA ILE A 48 -11.97 -18.90 10.46
C ILE A 48 -12.36 -17.61 9.76
N TYR A 49 -12.43 -17.62 8.43
CA TYR A 49 -12.73 -16.48 7.59
C TYR A 49 -14.01 -16.70 6.79
N LEU A 50 -14.67 -15.62 6.38
CA LEU A 50 -15.87 -15.72 5.54
C LEU A 50 -15.63 -16.52 4.27
N ARG A 51 -14.50 -16.35 3.63
CA ARG A 51 -14.11 -17.10 2.42
C ARG A 51 -13.98 -18.60 2.63
N ASP A 52 -13.82 -19.07 3.87
CA ASP A 52 -13.77 -20.51 4.17
C ASP A 52 -15.13 -21.20 3.98
N LEU A 53 -16.21 -20.40 3.92
CA LEU A 53 -17.59 -20.83 3.61
C LEU A 53 -17.92 -20.70 2.12
N LEU A 54 -16.96 -20.34 1.27
CA LEU A 54 -17.14 -20.22 -0.18
C LEU A 54 -16.48 -21.38 -0.91
N GLN A 55 -17.06 -21.78 -2.03
CA GLN A 55 -16.52 -22.82 -2.91
C GLN A 55 -16.62 -22.38 -4.36
N PHE A 56 -15.63 -22.78 -5.18
CA PHE A 56 -15.65 -22.53 -6.61
C PHE A 56 -16.71 -23.39 -7.32
N ASN A 57 -17.37 -22.80 -8.30
CA ASN A 57 -18.22 -23.48 -9.25
C ASN A 57 -17.37 -23.87 -10.47
N PHE A 58 -16.73 -25.04 -10.40
CA PHE A 58 -15.93 -25.53 -11.52
C PHE A 58 -16.82 -26.00 -12.66
N PRO A 59 -16.52 -25.61 -13.93
CA PRO A 59 -17.20 -26.18 -15.11
C PRO A 59 -16.82 -27.67 -15.30
N ALA A 60 -17.53 -28.34 -16.20
CA ALA A 60 -17.24 -29.74 -16.53
C ALA A 60 -15.89 -29.93 -17.21
N GLU A 61 -15.45 -28.95 -17.97
CA GLU A 61 -14.18 -28.99 -18.73
C GLU A 61 -13.21 -27.94 -18.21
N ALA A 62 -12.02 -28.39 -17.84
CA ALA A 62 -10.89 -27.53 -17.47
C ALA A 62 -10.09 -27.15 -18.73
N LEU A 63 -9.37 -26.03 -18.68
CA LEU A 63 -8.35 -25.71 -19.67
C LEU A 63 -7.02 -26.39 -19.32
N PRO A 64 -6.20 -26.77 -20.31
CA PRO A 64 -4.79 -27.12 -20.06
C PRO A 64 -4.04 -25.97 -19.38
N VAL A 65 -3.21 -26.29 -18.40
CA VAL A 65 -2.47 -25.29 -17.60
C VAL A 65 -1.57 -24.41 -18.46
N ASP A 66 -1.01 -24.94 -19.53
CA ASP A 66 -0.17 -24.22 -20.48
C ASP A 66 -0.92 -23.13 -21.28
N GLN A 67 -2.25 -23.18 -21.33
CA GLN A 67 -3.08 -22.13 -21.94
C GLN A 67 -3.44 -20.99 -20.96
N VAL A 68 -3.10 -21.12 -19.69
CA VAL A 68 -3.31 -20.10 -18.65
C VAL A 68 -2.10 -19.18 -18.59
N GLU A 69 -2.34 -17.91 -18.32
CA GLU A 69 -1.27 -16.89 -18.18
C GLU A 69 -0.11 -17.40 -17.29
N PRO A 70 1.13 -17.05 -17.63
CA PRO A 70 2.29 -17.58 -16.94
C PRO A 70 2.41 -17.04 -15.51
N ILE A 71 3.06 -17.80 -14.64
CA ILE A 71 3.33 -17.46 -13.24
C ILE A 71 3.99 -16.09 -13.12
N THR A 72 4.90 -15.76 -14.05
CA THR A 72 5.60 -14.48 -14.10
C THR A 72 4.67 -13.28 -14.25
N GLU A 73 3.53 -13.43 -14.92
CA GLU A 73 2.53 -12.36 -15.04
C GLU A 73 1.62 -12.31 -13.80
N ILE A 74 1.22 -13.47 -13.28
CA ILE A 74 0.37 -13.56 -12.09
C ILE A 74 1.05 -12.89 -10.88
N ARG A 75 2.31 -13.23 -10.60
CA ARG A 75 3.01 -12.73 -9.42
C ARG A 75 3.34 -11.23 -9.46
N LYS A 76 3.31 -10.58 -10.63
CA LYS A 76 3.43 -9.12 -10.74
C LYS A 76 2.28 -8.37 -10.06
N ARG A 77 1.14 -9.03 -9.84
CA ARG A 77 -0.01 -8.47 -9.14
C ARG A 77 0.10 -8.55 -7.62
N PHE A 78 1.16 -9.17 -7.11
CA PHE A 78 1.37 -9.33 -5.68
C PHE A 78 2.10 -8.12 -5.10
N VAL A 79 1.74 -7.79 -3.87
CA VAL A 79 2.28 -6.65 -3.12
C VAL A 79 2.65 -7.12 -1.72
N THR A 80 3.81 -6.74 -1.21
CA THR A 80 4.06 -6.80 0.22
C THR A 80 3.56 -5.50 0.84
N PRO A 81 2.45 -5.53 1.61
CA PRO A 81 1.78 -4.33 2.10
C PRO A 81 2.62 -3.56 3.11
N GLY A 82 2.20 -2.34 3.41
CA GLY A 82 2.94 -1.40 4.26
C GLY A 82 3.25 -1.94 5.65
N MET A 83 4.53 -2.18 5.87
CA MET A 83 5.13 -2.57 7.15
C MET A 83 6.35 -1.69 7.36
N SER A 84 6.26 -0.71 8.28
CA SER A 84 7.24 0.37 8.38
C SER A 84 8.63 -0.09 8.80
N LEU A 85 9.64 0.57 8.25
CA LEU A 85 11.01 0.50 8.77
C LEU A 85 11.03 1.16 10.16
N GLY A 86 11.46 0.40 11.14
CA GLY A 86 11.33 0.73 12.55
C GLY A 86 10.40 -0.24 13.28
N ALA A 87 9.24 -0.57 12.73
CA ALA A 87 8.45 -1.74 13.16
C ALA A 87 9.16 -3.03 12.74
N LEU A 88 9.55 -3.14 11.47
CA LEU A 88 10.45 -4.19 10.99
C LEU A 88 11.92 -3.80 11.20
N SER A 89 12.78 -4.80 11.30
CA SER A 89 14.22 -4.61 11.18
C SER A 89 14.59 -4.13 9.77
N PRO A 90 15.72 -3.40 9.62
CA PRO A 90 16.22 -3.03 8.29
C PRO A 90 16.39 -4.23 7.37
N GLU A 91 16.92 -5.34 7.88
CA GLU A 91 17.16 -6.57 7.12
C GLU A 91 15.87 -7.16 6.57
N ALA A 92 14.82 -7.26 7.38
CA ALA A 92 13.52 -7.79 6.94
C ALA A 92 12.85 -6.87 5.93
N HIS A 93 12.88 -5.55 6.18
CA HIS A 93 12.27 -4.56 5.30
C HIS A 93 12.94 -4.53 3.92
N GLU A 94 14.26 -4.58 3.89
CA GLU A 94 15.06 -4.55 2.68
C GLU A 94 14.90 -5.85 1.85
N THR A 95 14.89 -7.00 2.53
CA THR A 95 14.66 -8.30 1.91
C THR A 95 13.35 -8.35 1.13
N LEU A 96 12.26 -7.82 1.70
CA LEU A 96 10.97 -7.74 1.01
C LEU A 96 11.06 -6.91 -0.27
N ALA A 97 11.66 -5.73 -0.21
CA ALA A 97 11.80 -4.86 -1.39
C ALA A 97 12.64 -5.52 -2.49
N ILE A 98 13.79 -6.10 -2.14
CA ILE A 98 14.65 -6.80 -3.09
C ILE A 98 13.90 -7.96 -3.77
N ALA A 99 13.23 -8.79 -2.98
CA ALA A 99 12.49 -9.93 -3.50
C ALA A 99 11.42 -9.51 -4.51
N MET A 100 10.60 -8.53 -4.15
CA MET A 100 9.51 -8.07 -5.00
C MET A 100 10.02 -7.38 -6.28
N ASN A 101 11.09 -6.59 -6.18
CA ASN A 101 11.71 -5.97 -7.35
C ASN A 101 12.28 -7.00 -8.33
N ARG A 102 12.92 -8.07 -7.84
CA ARG A 102 13.46 -9.15 -8.70
C ARG A 102 12.39 -9.84 -9.54
N ILE A 103 11.15 -9.90 -9.07
CA ILE A 103 10.04 -10.57 -9.78
C ILE A 103 9.08 -9.63 -10.48
N GLY A 104 9.38 -8.32 -10.50
CA GLY A 104 8.50 -7.30 -11.10
C GLY A 104 7.20 -7.05 -10.34
N ALA A 105 7.15 -7.47 -9.08
CA ALA A 105 6.07 -7.17 -8.14
C ALA A 105 6.38 -5.90 -7.33
N LYS A 106 5.61 -5.61 -6.27
CA LYS A 106 5.73 -4.34 -5.55
C LYS A 106 5.89 -4.54 -4.05
N ALA A 107 6.74 -3.73 -3.42
CA ALA A 107 6.83 -3.61 -1.97
C ALA A 107 6.44 -2.20 -1.54
N VAL A 108 5.73 -2.10 -0.42
CA VAL A 108 5.33 -0.83 0.21
C VAL A 108 6.30 -0.51 1.33
N SER A 109 6.82 0.73 1.35
CA SER A 109 7.73 1.19 2.40
C SER A 109 7.13 1.15 3.82
N GLY A 110 5.81 1.22 3.94
CA GLY A 110 5.16 1.58 5.19
C GLY A 110 5.39 3.06 5.54
N GLU A 111 4.77 3.54 6.61
CA GLU A 111 4.98 4.91 7.09
C GLU A 111 6.35 5.06 7.76
N GLY A 112 6.92 6.25 7.68
CA GLY A 112 8.14 6.61 8.40
C GLY A 112 9.41 6.76 7.56
N GLY A 113 9.28 6.87 6.25
CA GLY A 113 10.39 7.10 5.34
C GLY A 113 11.18 5.84 4.98
N GLU A 114 12.22 6.02 4.22
CA GLU A 114 13.14 4.97 3.78
C GLU A 114 14.52 5.57 3.56
N ASP A 115 15.58 4.81 3.78
CA ASP A 115 16.94 5.29 3.57
C ASP A 115 17.20 5.54 2.08
N LYS A 116 17.65 6.74 1.74
CA LYS A 116 17.93 7.16 0.37
C LYS A 116 19.00 6.34 -0.35
N VAL A 117 19.87 5.65 0.40
CA VAL A 117 20.86 4.73 -0.21
C VAL A 117 20.19 3.62 -1.00
N ARG A 118 18.95 3.27 -0.66
CA ARG A 118 18.13 2.24 -1.30
C ARG A 118 17.48 2.70 -2.62
N TYR A 119 17.49 4.00 -2.92
CA TYR A 119 16.85 4.52 -4.14
C TYR A 119 17.66 4.23 -5.41
N LYS A 120 18.90 3.78 -5.26
CA LYS A 120 19.76 3.34 -6.36
C LYS A 120 20.08 1.86 -6.20
N PRO A 121 20.20 1.11 -7.31
CA PRO A 121 20.64 -0.28 -7.27
C PRO A 121 21.99 -0.42 -6.55
N TYR A 122 22.14 -1.51 -5.81
CA TYR A 122 23.40 -1.89 -5.17
C TYR A 122 24.43 -2.39 -6.18
N ALA A 123 25.68 -2.49 -5.74
CA ALA A 123 26.77 -2.96 -6.60
C ALA A 123 26.58 -4.38 -7.16
N ASN A 124 25.82 -5.22 -6.45
CA ASN A 124 25.44 -6.56 -6.89
C ASN A 124 24.25 -6.59 -7.88
N GLY A 125 23.70 -5.43 -8.22
CA GLY A 125 22.55 -5.28 -9.12
C GLY A 125 21.19 -5.35 -8.45
N ASP A 126 21.11 -5.62 -7.14
CA ASP A 126 19.84 -5.65 -6.41
C ASP A 126 19.27 -4.23 -6.24
N ASN A 127 17.96 -4.14 -6.38
CA ASN A 127 17.20 -2.93 -6.09
C ASN A 127 16.42 -3.12 -4.78
N ALA A 128 16.82 -2.40 -3.75
CA ALA A 128 16.19 -2.42 -2.43
C ALA A 128 15.16 -1.30 -2.24
N ASN A 129 14.87 -0.52 -3.26
CA ASN A 129 13.88 0.55 -3.20
C ASN A 129 12.46 -0.04 -3.11
N SER A 130 11.69 0.40 -2.12
CA SER A 130 10.26 0.12 -2.09
C SER A 130 9.57 0.98 -3.14
N VAL A 131 9.04 0.35 -4.19
CA VAL A 131 8.45 1.08 -5.34
C VAL A 131 7.13 1.77 -5.01
N ILE A 132 6.49 1.38 -3.89
CA ILE A 132 5.34 2.08 -3.32
C ILE A 132 5.79 2.79 -2.04
N LYS A 133 5.61 4.11 -1.99
CA LYS A 133 5.91 4.92 -0.81
C LYS A 133 4.62 5.29 -0.09
N GLN A 134 4.56 5.01 1.22
CA GLN A 134 3.38 5.29 2.02
C GLN A 134 3.48 6.66 2.71
N ILE A 135 2.37 7.38 2.73
CA ILE A 135 2.16 8.63 3.46
C ILE A 135 0.97 8.46 4.41
N ALA A 136 1.20 8.64 5.71
CA ALA A 136 0.17 8.56 6.74
C ALA A 136 -0.13 9.94 7.32
N SER A 137 -0.95 10.01 8.36
CA SER A 137 -1.28 11.27 9.06
C SER A 137 -0.04 11.90 9.71
N GLY A 138 0.78 11.10 10.38
CA GLY A 138 2.13 11.50 10.79
C GLY A 138 3.07 11.39 9.60
N ARG A 139 3.57 12.51 9.11
CA ARG A 139 4.39 12.61 7.89
C ARG A 139 5.88 12.40 8.15
N PHE A 140 6.22 11.47 9.03
CA PHE A 140 7.60 11.14 9.39
C PHE A 140 8.40 10.64 8.18
N GLY A 141 9.47 11.35 7.84
CA GLY A 141 10.34 11.00 6.73
C GLY A 141 9.75 11.20 5.33
N VAL A 142 8.60 11.84 5.21
CA VAL A 142 7.96 12.16 3.93
C VAL A 142 8.56 13.45 3.38
N THR A 143 9.53 13.33 2.49
CA THR A 143 10.20 14.44 1.81
C THR A 143 9.92 14.40 0.31
N ALA A 144 10.26 15.46 -0.40
CA ALA A 144 10.18 15.48 -1.87
C ALA A 144 11.05 14.38 -2.51
N GLU A 145 12.24 14.12 -1.96
CA GLU A 145 13.13 13.06 -2.44
C GLU A 145 12.48 11.67 -2.28
N TYR A 146 11.92 11.40 -1.09
CA TYR A 146 11.17 10.17 -0.81
C TYR A 146 10.01 9.98 -1.80
N LEU A 147 9.18 11.00 -1.99
CA LEU A 147 8.02 10.94 -2.88
C LEU A 147 8.38 10.83 -4.37
N ASN A 148 9.55 11.30 -4.78
CA ASN A 148 10.05 11.15 -6.15
C ASN A 148 10.72 9.80 -6.43
N ALA A 149 11.06 9.03 -5.39
CA ALA A 149 11.76 7.76 -5.51
C ALA A 149 10.82 6.55 -5.64
N CYS A 150 9.63 6.72 -6.19
CA CYS A 150 8.62 5.66 -6.29
C CYS A 150 7.81 5.71 -7.58
N GLU A 151 7.12 4.62 -7.85
CA GLU A 151 6.15 4.47 -8.95
C GLU A 151 4.70 4.65 -8.48
N GLU A 152 4.48 4.53 -7.17
CA GLU A 152 3.16 4.70 -6.56
C GLU A 152 3.29 5.31 -5.16
N ILE A 153 2.37 6.22 -4.83
CA ILE A 153 2.25 6.81 -3.50
C ILE A 153 0.96 6.29 -2.88
N GLU A 154 1.05 5.70 -1.69
CA GLU A 154 -0.10 5.16 -0.96
C GLU A 154 -0.48 6.08 0.20
N ILE A 155 -1.66 6.68 0.12
CA ILE A 155 -2.26 7.46 1.22
C ILE A 155 -2.88 6.47 2.20
N LYS A 156 -2.29 6.34 3.39
CA LYS A 156 -2.81 5.50 4.45
C LYS A 156 -3.83 6.27 5.28
N VAL A 157 -5.12 6.01 5.05
CA VAL A 157 -6.19 6.62 5.86
C VAL A 157 -6.30 5.93 7.22
N ALA A 158 -6.19 4.60 7.25
CA ALA A 158 -6.24 3.80 8.47
C ALA A 158 -5.57 2.43 8.27
N GLN A 159 -5.59 1.59 9.31
CA GLN A 159 -5.15 0.19 9.27
C GLN A 159 -6.34 -0.75 9.54
N GLY A 160 -6.49 -1.80 8.75
CA GLY A 160 -7.58 -2.76 8.88
C GLY A 160 -7.62 -3.47 10.23
N ALA A 161 -6.47 -3.78 10.80
CA ALA A 161 -6.37 -4.46 12.11
C ALA A 161 -6.75 -3.56 13.30
N LYS A 162 -6.70 -2.25 13.18
CA LYS A 162 -6.98 -1.29 14.25
C LYS A 162 -7.56 0.03 13.72
N PRO A 163 -8.72 0.01 13.07
CA PRO A 163 -9.32 1.24 12.59
C PRO A 163 -9.57 2.22 13.72
N GLY A 164 -9.26 3.50 13.49
CA GLY A 164 -9.47 4.59 14.45
C GLY A 164 -8.38 4.81 15.50
N GLU A 165 -7.31 4.01 15.54
CA GLU A 165 -6.22 4.18 16.53
C GLU A 165 -4.99 4.93 15.99
N GLY A 166 -4.81 4.99 14.68
CA GLY A 166 -3.60 5.55 14.06
C GLY A 166 -2.37 4.65 14.18
N GLY A 167 -1.21 5.20 13.83
CA GLY A 167 0.09 4.54 13.92
C GLY A 167 0.86 4.88 15.18
N GLN A 168 1.71 3.97 15.64
CA GLN A 168 2.60 4.19 16.78
C GLN A 168 3.91 3.45 16.58
N LEU A 169 5.02 4.10 16.97
CA LEU A 169 6.32 3.46 17.12
C LEU A 169 6.86 3.76 18.52
N PRO A 170 7.06 2.73 19.38
CA PRO A 170 7.57 2.93 20.73
C PRO A 170 8.96 3.55 20.74
N GLY A 171 9.24 4.42 21.72
CA GLY A 171 10.52 5.14 21.82
C GLY A 171 11.75 4.25 21.82
N PHE A 172 11.67 3.06 22.44
CA PHE A 172 12.80 2.10 22.45
C PHE A 172 13.10 1.47 21.08
N LYS A 173 12.22 1.65 20.07
CA LYS A 173 12.48 1.30 18.67
C LYS A 173 13.00 2.49 17.85
N VAL A 174 12.90 3.70 18.37
CA VAL A 174 13.36 4.91 17.71
C VAL A 174 14.86 5.10 18.00
N THR A 175 15.67 4.29 17.33
CA THR A 175 17.13 4.39 17.35
C THR A 175 17.59 5.67 16.64
N GLU A 176 18.87 6.03 16.74
CA GLU A 176 19.43 7.17 15.99
C GLU A 176 19.18 7.04 14.48
N PHE A 177 19.36 5.83 13.94
CA PHE A 177 19.10 5.55 12.53
C PHE A 177 17.63 5.79 12.17
N ILE A 178 16.68 5.23 12.93
CA ILE A 178 15.23 5.40 12.69
C ILE A 178 14.81 6.86 12.89
N ALA A 179 15.32 7.53 13.91
CA ALA A 179 15.05 8.94 14.17
C ALA A 179 15.51 9.84 13.00
N LYS A 180 16.69 9.57 12.46
CA LYS A 180 17.21 10.28 11.28
C LYS A 180 16.28 10.11 10.08
N LEU A 181 15.82 8.89 9.79
CA LEU A 181 14.91 8.62 8.67
C LEU A 181 13.55 9.31 8.84
N ARG A 182 13.09 9.42 10.07
CA ARG A 182 11.78 9.99 10.40
C ARG A 182 11.80 11.48 10.71
N HIS A 183 12.97 12.11 10.66
CA HIS A 183 13.18 13.49 11.10
C HIS A 183 12.65 13.73 12.53
N ALA A 184 12.99 12.84 13.45
CA ALA A 184 12.48 12.79 14.82
C ALA A 184 13.62 12.68 15.84
N THR A 185 13.29 12.76 17.12
CA THR A 185 14.26 12.63 18.22
C THR A 185 14.42 11.17 18.65
N PRO A 186 15.65 10.64 18.78
CA PRO A 186 15.88 9.29 19.28
C PRO A 186 15.25 9.06 20.65
N GLY A 187 14.71 7.86 20.86
CA GLY A 187 14.11 7.45 22.12
C GLY A 187 12.72 8.00 22.43
N VAL A 188 12.21 8.91 21.61
CA VAL A 188 10.87 9.47 21.78
C VAL A 188 9.85 8.64 21.01
N THR A 189 8.74 8.26 21.67
CA THR A 189 7.63 7.55 21.01
C THR A 189 7.00 8.43 19.94
N LEU A 190 6.85 7.88 18.75
CA LEU A 190 6.23 8.54 17.61
C LEU A 190 4.79 8.09 17.45
N ILE A 191 3.88 9.06 17.35
CA ILE A 191 2.44 8.83 17.17
C ILE A 191 2.01 9.45 15.86
N SER A 192 1.38 8.63 15.01
CA SER A 192 0.67 9.06 13.82
C SER A 192 -0.81 9.13 14.18
N PRO A 193 -1.43 10.32 14.28
CA PRO A 193 -2.82 10.45 14.73
C PRO A 193 -3.80 9.64 13.86
N PRO A 194 -4.96 9.22 14.40
CA PRO A 194 -5.97 8.52 13.61
C PRO A 194 -6.41 9.28 12.35
N PRO A 195 -6.86 10.55 12.42
CA PRO A 195 -7.23 11.33 11.26
C PRO A 195 -6.02 12.03 10.64
N HIS A 196 -6.03 12.19 9.33
CA HIS A 196 -5.20 13.20 8.68
C HIS A 196 -5.80 14.58 8.98
N HIS A 197 -5.03 15.50 9.56
CA HIS A 197 -5.50 16.84 9.92
C HIS A 197 -5.72 17.77 8.73
N ASP A 198 -5.45 17.32 7.54
CA ASP A 198 -5.72 17.98 6.26
C ASP A 198 -6.80 17.26 5.42
N ILE A 199 -7.50 16.27 5.99
CA ILE A 199 -8.57 15.53 5.31
C ILE A 199 -9.80 15.45 6.21
N TYR A 200 -10.79 16.29 5.94
CA TYR A 200 -12.09 16.32 6.62
C TYR A 200 -13.27 16.07 5.68
N SER A 201 -12.99 16.03 4.38
CA SER A 201 -13.96 15.76 3.33
C SER A 201 -13.29 15.03 2.15
N ILE A 202 -14.10 14.58 1.19
CA ILE A 202 -13.59 13.98 -0.04
C ILE A 202 -12.82 14.99 -0.89
N GLU A 203 -13.19 16.27 -0.82
CA GLU A 203 -12.52 17.36 -1.50
C GLU A 203 -11.11 17.60 -0.95
N ASP A 204 -10.94 17.48 0.37
CA ASP A 204 -9.61 17.56 1.00
C ASP A 204 -8.72 16.40 0.58
N LEU A 205 -9.28 15.19 0.49
CA LEU A 205 -8.57 14.03 -0.06
C LEU A 205 -8.18 14.25 -1.52
N ALA A 206 -9.10 14.79 -2.32
CA ALA A 206 -8.82 15.15 -3.71
C ALA A 206 -7.68 16.18 -3.82
N GLN A 207 -7.61 17.14 -2.88
CA GLN A 207 -6.50 18.09 -2.81
C GLN A 207 -5.17 17.40 -2.48
N LEU A 208 -5.14 16.46 -1.53
CA LEU A 208 -3.92 15.69 -1.23
C LEU A 208 -3.49 14.82 -2.42
N ILE A 209 -4.43 14.18 -3.11
CA ILE A 209 -4.15 13.43 -4.34
C ILE A 209 -3.54 14.35 -5.40
N TYR A 210 -4.12 15.54 -5.58
CA TYR A 210 -3.58 16.55 -6.50
C TYR A 210 -2.15 16.93 -6.13
N ASP A 211 -1.88 17.25 -4.85
CA ASP A 211 -0.54 17.63 -4.37
C ASP A 211 0.49 16.53 -4.64
N LEU A 212 0.12 15.27 -4.37
CA LEU A 212 1.00 14.12 -4.58
C LEU A 212 1.26 13.87 -6.07
N LYS A 213 0.27 14.09 -6.93
CA LYS A 213 0.45 14.00 -8.39
C LYS A 213 1.28 15.16 -8.95
N GLN A 214 1.39 16.28 -8.24
CA GLN A 214 2.29 17.37 -8.62
C GLN A 214 3.73 17.08 -8.16
N ILE A 215 3.95 16.57 -6.93
CA ILE A 215 5.31 16.28 -6.46
C ILE A 215 5.93 15.08 -7.19
N ASN A 216 5.13 14.11 -7.60
CA ASN A 216 5.57 13.02 -8.47
C ASN A 216 4.64 12.86 -9.68
N PRO A 217 4.93 13.54 -10.81
CA PRO A 217 4.06 13.52 -11.99
C PRO A 217 4.00 12.17 -12.71
N ARG A 218 4.79 11.19 -12.31
CA ARG A 218 4.82 9.83 -12.90
C ARG A 218 4.12 8.79 -12.04
N ALA A 219 4.05 9.00 -10.72
CA ALA A 219 3.51 8.01 -9.81
C ALA A 219 1.99 7.92 -9.88
N ARG A 220 1.48 6.70 -9.73
CA ARG A 220 0.09 6.46 -9.38
C ARG A 220 -0.16 6.90 -7.93
N VAL A 221 -1.40 7.19 -7.59
CA VAL A 221 -1.81 7.44 -6.21
C VAL A 221 -2.82 6.38 -5.79
N CYS A 222 -2.47 5.64 -4.75
CA CYS A 222 -3.33 4.68 -4.08
C CYS A 222 -3.92 5.31 -2.82
N VAL A 223 -5.20 5.04 -2.56
CA VAL A 223 -5.83 5.37 -1.28
C VAL A 223 -6.15 4.07 -0.55
N LYS A 224 -5.51 3.89 0.61
CA LYS A 224 -5.75 2.75 1.49
C LYS A 224 -6.91 3.06 2.42
N LEU A 225 -8.01 2.35 2.18
CA LEU A 225 -9.21 2.32 3.01
C LEU A 225 -9.24 1.05 3.85
N VAL A 226 -10.06 1.03 4.88
CA VAL A 226 -10.30 -0.17 5.68
C VAL A 226 -11.71 -0.69 5.46
N SER A 227 -11.85 -2.01 5.45
CA SER A 227 -13.15 -2.66 5.33
C SER A 227 -14.05 -2.23 6.49
N SER A 228 -15.19 -1.66 6.17
CA SER A 228 -16.22 -1.19 7.13
C SER A 228 -17.54 -0.99 6.38
N ALA A 229 -18.63 -0.95 7.10
CA ALA A 229 -19.94 -0.63 6.50
C ALA A 229 -19.91 0.77 5.87
N GLY A 230 -20.45 0.92 4.66
CA GLY A 230 -20.48 2.19 3.92
C GLY A 230 -19.20 2.54 3.17
N ILE A 231 -18.21 1.65 3.17
CA ILE A 231 -16.90 1.89 2.50
C ILE A 231 -17.07 2.09 0.99
N GLY A 232 -18.09 1.50 0.37
CA GLY A 232 -18.38 1.67 -1.05
C GLY A 232 -18.67 3.13 -1.42
N THR A 233 -19.39 3.85 -0.59
CA THR A 233 -19.66 5.29 -0.79
C THR A 233 -18.39 6.11 -0.72
N VAL A 234 -17.52 5.81 0.26
CA VAL A 234 -16.21 6.46 0.38
C VAL A 234 -15.36 6.15 -0.85
N ALA A 235 -15.33 4.91 -1.31
CA ALA A 235 -14.59 4.49 -2.50
C ALA A 235 -15.07 5.19 -3.78
N ALA A 236 -16.37 5.41 -3.94
CA ALA A 236 -16.92 6.18 -5.05
C ALA A 236 -16.38 7.63 -5.06
N GLY A 237 -16.32 8.27 -3.90
CA GLY A 237 -15.70 9.59 -3.74
C GLY A 237 -14.21 9.57 -4.09
N VAL A 238 -13.46 8.57 -3.62
CA VAL A 238 -12.04 8.40 -3.91
C VAL A 238 -11.79 8.20 -5.41
N ALA A 239 -12.61 7.42 -6.10
CA ALA A 239 -12.51 7.25 -7.56
C ALA A 239 -12.76 8.57 -8.30
N LYS A 240 -13.74 9.37 -7.85
CA LYS A 240 -14.02 10.71 -8.41
C LYS A 240 -12.91 11.71 -8.11
N ALA A 241 -12.16 11.51 -7.03
CA ALA A 241 -11.02 12.34 -6.64
C ALA A 241 -9.73 12.05 -7.43
N HIS A 242 -9.79 11.26 -8.50
CA HIS A 242 -8.67 10.89 -9.38
C HIS A 242 -7.61 9.96 -8.74
N ALA A 243 -7.96 9.20 -7.74
CA ALA A 243 -7.11 8.09 -7.28
C ALA A 243 -6.96 7.05 -8.40
N ASP A 244 -5.82 6.37 -8.43
CA ASP A 244 -5.52 5.32 -9.43
C ASP A 244 -5.79 3.93 -8.89
N VAL A 245 -5.59 3.74 -7.59
CA VAL A 245 -5.76 2.47 -6.88
C VAL A 245 -6.55 2.71 -5.60
N ILE A 246 -7.45 1.81 -5.28
CA ILE A 246 -8.11 1.76 -3.97
C ILE A 246 -7.73 0.43 -3.33
N LEU A 247 -7.08 0.51 -2.16
CA LEU A 247 -6.77 -0.66 -1.34
C LEU A 247 -7.85 -0.80 -0.26
N VAL A 248 -8.52 -1.95 -0.23
CA VAL A 248 -9.45 -2.32 0.83
C VAL A 248 -8.76 -3.29 1.77
N SER A 249 -8.46 -2.84 2.98
CA SER A 249 -7.69 -3.57 3.98
C SER A 249 -8.60 -4.27 4.98
N GLY A 250 -8.42 -5.57 5.18
CA GLY A 250 -9.18 -6.36 6.14
C GLY A 250 -8.57 -6.36 7.54
N HIS A 251 -9.31 -6.91 8.51
CA HIS A 251 -8.96 -6.90 9.93
C HIS A 251 -7.81 -7.85 10.33
N VAL A 252 -7.47 -8.83 9.50
CA VAL A 252 -6.44 -9.85 9.80
C VAL A 252 -5.02 -9.35 9.53
N GLY A 253 -4.80 -8.05 9.46
CA GLY A 253 -3.47 -7.47 9.37
C GLY A 253 -2.70 -7.63 10.68
N GLY A 254 -1.35 -7.70 10.59
CA GLY A 254 -0.49 -7.57 11.75
C GLY A 254 -0.37 -6.11 12.19
N THR A 255 -0.10 -5.88 13.46
CA THR A 255 0.31 -4.57 13.96
C THR A 255 1.33 -4.73 15.07
N GLY A 256 2.36 -3.86 15.04
CA GLY A 256 3.44 -3.86 16.02
C GLY A 256 3.06 -3.20 17.36
N ALA A 257 1.96 -2.44 17.42
CA ALA A 257 1.54 -1.74 18.62
C ALA A 257 0.03 -1.48 18.59
N SER A 258 -0.74 -2.32 19.29
CA SER A 258 -2.18 -2.12 19.47
C SER A 258 -2.69 -3.02 20.61
N PRO A 259 -3.71 -2.58 21.36
CA PRO A 259 -4.41 -3.44 22.31
C PRO A 259 -5.00 -4.68 21.62
N GLN A 260 -4.99 -5.80 22.32
CA GLN A 260 -5.53 -7.05 21.80
C GLN A 260 -7.02 -6.95 21.45
N THR A 261 -7.76 -6.15 22.20
CA THR A 261 -9.18 -5.88 21.97
C THR A 261 -9.43 -5.24 20.59
N SER A 262 -8.61 -4.26 20.22
CA SER A 262 -8.71 -3.61 18.90
C SER A 262 -8.43 -4.60 17.78
N ILE A 263 -7.36 -5.39 17.89
CA ILE A 263 -6.99 -6.37 16.87
C ILE A 263 -8.09 -7.43 16.67
N LYS A 264 -8.80 -7.79 17.74
CA LYS A 264 -9.82 -8.82 17.65
C LYS A 264 -11.18 -8.31 17.19
N TYR A 265 -11.55 -7.07 17.52
CA TYR A 265 -12.95 -6.65 17.47
C TYR A 265 -13.21 -5.36 16.70
N ALA A 266 -12.20 -4.57 16.38
CA ALA A 266 -12.40 -3.26 15.77
C ALA A 266 -12.54 -3.31 14.23
N GLY A 267 -11.91 -4.24 13.56
CA GLY A 267 -11.91 -4.33 12.10
C GLY A 267 -12.93 -5.33 11.55
N THR A 268 -13.21 -5.24 10.25
CA THR A 268 -14.09 -6.17 9.53
C THR A 268 -13.34 -6.95 8.45
N PRO A 269 -13.86 -8.10 7.99
CA PRO A 269 -13.25 -8.89 6.93
C PRO A 269 -13.16 -8.13 5.60
N TRP A 270 -12.06 -8.32 4.87
CA TRP A 270 -11.90 -7.68 3.55
C TRP A 270 -12.93 -8.18 2.54
N GLU A 271 -13.44 -9.39 2.67
CA GLU A 271 -14.44 -9.97 1.79
C GLU A 271 -15.71 -9.11 1.74
N MET A 272 -16.13 -8.56 2.87
CA MET A 272 -17.26 -7.65 2.96
C MET A 272 -16.95 -6.31 2.28
N GLY A 273 -15.87 -5.66 2.69
CA GLY A 273 -15.52 -4.33 2.20
C GLY A 273 -15.17 -4.32 0.71
N LEU A 274 -14.42 -5.32 0.23
CA LEU A 274 -14.07 -5.43 -1.18
C LEU A 274 -15.31 -5.63 -2.07
N SER A 275 -16.21 -6.53 -1.65
CA SER A 275 -17.46 -6.77 -2.37
C SER A 275 -18.32 -5.52 -2.42
N GLU A 276 -18.49 -4.81 -1.30
CA GLU A 276 -19.25 -3.55 -1.26
C GLU A 276 -18.62 -2.50 -2.19
N VAL A 277 -17.31 -2.30 -2.14
CA VAL A 277 -16.61 -1.35 -3.01
C VAL A 277 -16.80 -1.70 -4.48
N ASN A 278 -16.58 -2.96 -4.84
CA ASN A 278 -16.76 -3.42 -6.23
C ASN A 278 -18.19 -3.19 -6.73
N GLN A 279 -19.20 -3.53 -5.92
CA GLN A 279 -20.61 -3.34 -6.26
C GLN A 279 -20.96 -1.86 -6.43
N VAL A 280 -20.56 -1.00 -5.47
CA VAL A 280 -20.88 0.45 -5.52
C VAL A 280 -20.18 1.13 -6.67
N LEU A 281 -18.92 0.82 -6.94
CA LEU A 281 -18.20 1.37 -8.09
C LEU A 281 -18.84 0.95 -9.41
N THR A 282 -19.26 -0.30 -9.52
CA THR A 282 -19.96 -0.82 -10.72
C THR A 282 -21.28 -0.11 -10.93
N LEU A 283 -22.13 -0.02 -9.89
CA LEU A 283 -23.42 0.69 -9.95
C LEU A 283 -23.31 2.15 -10.38
N ASN A 284 -22.18 2.80 -10.08
CA ASN A 284 -21.95 4.19 -10.41
C ASN A 284 -21.12 4.40 -11.70
N GLY A 285 -20.83 3.35 -12.47
CA GLY A 285 -19.99 3.43 -13.67
C GLY A 285 -18.54 3.89 -13.39
N LEU A 286 -18.04 3.66 -12.17
CA LEU A 286 -16.72 4.10 -11.71
C LEU A 286 -15.70 2.96 -11.69
N ARG A 287 -16.14 1.71 -11.77
CA ARG A 287 -15.27 0.53 -11.57
C ARG A 287 -14.06 0.54 -12.51
N GLY A 288 -14.26 0.93 -13.75
CA GLY A 288 -13.18 1.01 -14.76
C GLY A 288 -12.15 2.12 -14.54
N ARG A 289 -12.39 3.05 -13.60
CA ARG A 289 -11.48 4.18 -13.35
C ARG A 289 -10.33 3.87 -12.42
N VAL A 290 -10.46 2.85 -11.58
CA VAL A 290 -9.51 2.51 -10.52
C VAL A 290 -9.18 1.04 -10.52
N LYS A 291 -7.96 0.70 -10.11
CA LYS A 291 -7.59 -0.66 -9.73
C LYS A 291 -8.03 -0.92 -8.29
N LEU A 292 -8.56 -2.10 -8.02
CA LEU A 292 -8.83 -2.54 -6.67
C LEU A 292 -7.72 -3.45 -6.16
N ARG A 293 -7.25 -3.17 -4.97
CA ARG A 293 -6.28 -3.98 -4.23
C ARG A 293 -6.89 -4.40 -2.91
N THR A 294 -6.57 -5.59 -2.42
CA THR A 294 -6.98 -6.03 -1.09
C THR A 294 -5.83 -6.67 -0.34
N ASP A 295 -5.87 -6.57 0.98
CA ASP A 295 -4.98 -7.26 1.92
C ASP A 295 -5.74 -7.65 3.19
N GLY A 296 -5.09 -8.39 4.06
CA GLY A 296 -5.66 -8.81 5.33
C GLY A 296 -5.77 -10.33 5.47
N GLY A 297 -4.64 -11.02 5.44
CA GLY A 297 -4.55 -12.45 5.72
C GLY A 297 -4.66 -13.35 4.50
N LEU A 298 -4.30 -12.88 3.33
CA LEU A 298 -4.18 -13.73 2.14
C LEU A 298 -3.01 -14.72 2.32
N LYS A 299 -3.25 -16.01 2.08
CA LYS A 299 -2.28 -17.09 2.36
C LYS A 299 -2.03 -18.04 1.19
N THR A 300 -3.01 -18.30 0.37
CA THR A 300 -2.95 -19.35 -0.66
C THR A 300 -3.45 -18.83 -2.01
N GLY A 301 -3.20 -19.58 -3.08
CA GLY A 301 -3.74 -19.27 -4.40
C GLY A 301 -5.27 -19.24 -4.41
N ARG A 302 -5.89 -20.05 -3.57
CA ARG A 302 -7.35 -20.03 -3.38
C ARG A 302 -7.83 -18.66 -2.87
N ASP A 303 -7.14 -18.08 -1.87
CA ASP A 303 -7.48 -16.75 -1.36
C ASP A 303 -7.37 -15.67 -2.45
N ILE A 304 -6.33 -15.76 -3.28
CA ILE A 304 -6.11 -14.81 -4.39
C ILE A 304 -7.25 -14.89 -5.40
N VAL A 305 -7.64 -16.09 -5.84
CA VAL A 305 -8.71 -16.25 -6.85
C VAL A 305 -10.06 -15.80 -6.28
N ILE A 306 -10.36 -16.09 -5.01
CA ILE A 306 -11.58 -15.58 -4.36
C ILE A 306 -11.57 -14.06 -4.31
N ALA A 307 -10.44 -13.45 -3.93
CA ALA A 307 -10.31 -11.99 -3.91
C ALA A 307 -10.50 -11.38 -5.31
N ALA A 308 -9.96 -12.00 -6.36
CA ALA A 308 -10.16 -11.57 -7.74
C ALA A 308 -11.65 -11.66 -8.15
N ILE A 309 -12.32 -12.75 -7.83
CA ILE A 309 -13.75 -12.92 -8.11
C ILE A 309 -14.58 -11.85 -7.40
N LEU A 310 -14.20 -11.46 -6.18
CA LEU A 310 -14.86 -10.38 -5.44
C LEU A 310 -14.45 -8.97 -5.91
N GLY A 311 -13.52 -8.84 -6.85
CA GLY A 311 -13.21 -7.60 -7.54
C GLY A 311 -11.75 -7.11 -7.46
N ALA A 312 -10.85 -7.79 -6.75
CA ALA A 312 -9.47 -7.34 -6.63
C ALA A 312 -8.65 -7.65 -7.90
N GLU A 313 -7.76 -6.73 -8.25
CA GLU A 313 -6.79 -6.84 -9.36
C GLU A 313 -5.36 -6.98 -8.86
N GLU A 314 -5.07 -6.50 -7.64
CA GLU A 314 -3.78 -6.61 -6.97
C GLU A 314 -3.98 -7.15 -5.55
N PHE A 315 -2.98 -7.86 -5.00
CA PHE A 315 -3.15 -8.69 -3.81
C PHE A 315 -2.00 -8.48 -2.84
N GLY A 316 -2.33 -8.05 -1.60
CA GLY A 316 -1.36 -7.83 -0.54
C GLY A 316 -1.11 -9.07 0.30
N ILE A 317 0.13 -9.56 0.35
CA ILE A 317 0.58 -10.73 1.11
C ILE A 317 1.60 -10.28 2.15
N GLY A 318 1.14 -9.97 3.36
CA GLY A 318 1.97 -9.39 4.42
C GLY A 318 2.49 -10.41 5.42
N THR A 319 1.65 -10.86 6.33
CA THR A 319 2.03 -11.77 7.42
C THR A 319 2.70 -13.04 6.88
N LEU A 320 2.19 -13.61 5.80
CA LEU A 320 2.76 -14.83 5.22
C LEU A 320 4.18 -14.60 4.68
N SER A 321 4.45 -13.42 4.11
CA SER A 321 5.81 -13.04 3.67
C SER A 321 6.79 -12.97 4.84
N LEU A 322 6.34 -12.48 6.01
CA LEU A 322 7.15 -12.50 7.22
C LEU A 322 7.39 -13.92 7.73
N VAL A 323 6.39 -14.80 7.67
CA VAL A 323 6.53 -16.23 8.04
C VAL A 323 7.53 -16.91 7.11
N ALA A 324 7.49 -16.66 5.81
CA ALA A 324 8.47 -17.17 4.86
C ALA A 324 9.91 -16.75 5.20
N MET A 325 10.10 -15.57 5.80
CA MET A 325 11.41 -15.07 6.24
C MET A 325 11.80 -15.54 7.65
N GLY A 326 11.01 -16.40 8.29
CA GLY A 326 11.35 -16.98 9.60
C GLY A 326 10.52 -16.44 10.78
N CYS A 327 9.47 -15.66 10.56
CA CYS A 327 8.56 -15.25 11.65
C CYS A 327 7.85 -16.48 12.22
N ILE A 328 7.86 -16.60 13.56
CA ILE A 328 7.25 -17.71 14.30
C ILE A 328 5.97 -17.32 15.05
N MET A 329 5.38 -16.19 14.71
CA MET A 329 4.08 -15.71 15.22
C MET A 329 3.98 -15.59 16.74
N VAL A 330 5.10 -15.31 17.44
CA VAL A 330 5.13 -15.08 18.90
C VAL A 330 4.30 -13.85 19.31
N ARG A 331 4.07 -12.94 18.36
CA ARG A 331 3.31 -11.69 18.61
C ARG A 331 3.91 -10.77 19.68
N GLN A 332 5.25 -10.73 19.75
CA GLN A 332 6.03 -9.78 20.55
C GLN A 332 6.57 -8.61 19.67
N CYS A 333 5.87 -8.29 18.60
CA CYS A 333 6.33 -7.29 17.63
C CYS A 333 6.44 -5.88 18.22
N HIS A 334 5.66 -5.56 19.26
CA HIS A 334 5.63 -4.25 19.91
C HIS A 334 6.71 -4.04 20.97
N SER A 335 7.32 -5.11 21.48
CA SER A 335 8.21 -5.07 22.65
C SER A 335 9.70 -4.96 22.33
N ASN A 336 10.07 -4.92 21.05
CA ASN A 336 11.47 -4.93 20.59
C ASN A 336 12.24 -6.21 20.95
N THR A 337 11.53 -7.30 21.29
CA THR A 337 12.10 -8.58 21.74
C THR A 337 11.83 -9.72 20.76
N CYS A 338 11.62 -9.42 19.47
CA CYS A 338 11.38 -10.45 18.46
C CYS A 338 12.56 -11.42 18.39
N PRO A 339 12.37 -12.71 18.76
CA PRO A 339 13.48 -13.65 18.93
C PRO A 339 14.13 -14.06 17.60
N VAL A 340 13.49 -13.78 16.48
CA VAL A 340 13.95 -14.16 15.13
C VAL A 340 14.39 -12.95 14.28
N GLY A 341 14.52 -11.77 14.88
CA GLY A 341 15.09 -10.59 14.23
C GLY A 341 14.22 -9.89 13.18
N VAL A 342 12.95 -10.28 13.04
CA VAL A 342 12.05 -9.69 12.03
C VAL A 342 11.49 -8.33 12.45
N CYS A 343 10.98 -8.21 13.69
CA CYS A 343 10.30 -7.00 14.19
C CYS A 343 11.04 -6.42 15.40
N THR A 344 12.31 -6.12 15.26
CA THR A 344 13.14 -5.56 16.33
C THR A 344 14.20 -4.63 15.78
N GLN A 345 14.64 -3.68 16.61
CA GLN A 345 15.80 -2.82 16.37
C GLN A 345 17.03 -3.21 17.23
N ASP A 346 16.88 -4.22 18.15
CA ASP A 346 17.98 -4.75 18.94
C ASP A 346 19.00 -5.47 18.03
N GLU A 347 20.23 -4.99 17.98
CA GLU A 347 21.26 -5.53 17.08
C GLU A 347 21.59 -7.00 17.32
N ARG A 348 21.51 -7.48 18.56
CA ARG A 348 21.77 -8.89 18.89
C ARG A 348 20.67 -9.79 18.35
N LEU A 349 19.42 -9.32 18.39
CA LEU A 349 18.27 -10.05 17.87
C LEU A 349 18.22 -9.97 16.34
N ARG A 350 18.54 -8.82 15.74
CA ARG A 350 18.65 -8.65 14.28
C ARG A 350 19.61 -9.66 13.65
N LYS A 351 20.75 -9.96 14.31
CA LYS A 351 21.70 -10.98 13.85
C LYS A 351 21.11 -12.39 13.72
N LYS A 352 19.95 -12.64 14.32
CA LYS A 352 19.23 -13.94 14.21
C LYS A 352 18.32 -14.03 13.00
N PHE A 353 18.19 -12.95 12.23
CA PHE A 353 17.37 -12.94 11.04
C PHE A 353 17.96 -13.88 9.98
N VAL A 354 17.14 -14.81 9.49
CA VAL A 354 17.51 -15.86 8.53
C VAL A 354 16.79 -15.74 7.19
N GLY A 355 16.02 -14.65 7.02
CA GLY A 355 15.29 -14.38 5.79
C GLY A 355 16.24 -13.99 4.66
N ASN A 356 15.84 -14.31 3.46
CA ASN A 356 16.49 -13.88 2.23
C ASN A 356 15.46 -13.66 1.12
N PRO A 357 15.81 -12.94 0.03
CA PRO A 357 14.89 -12.68 -1.06
C PRO A 357 14.34 -13.95 -1.72
N GLU A 358 15.13 -15.00 -1.83
CA GLU A 358 14.76 -16.26 -2.49
C GLU A 358 13.55 -16.91 -1.82
N LYS A 359 13.49 -16.90 -0.49
CA LYS A 359 12.35 -17.44 0.27
C LYS A 359 11.04 -16.71 -0.04
N VAL A 360 11.09 -15.39 -0.16
CA VAL A 360 9.92 -14.57 -0.51
C VAL A 360 9.54 -14.81 -1.97
N ILE A 361 10.51 -14.90 -2.86
CA ILE A 361 10.28 -15.19 -4.29
C ILE A 361 9.63 -16.57 -4.45
N ASN A 362 10.12 -17.58 -3.75
CA ASN A 362 9.54 -18.93 -3.77
C ASN A 362 8.09 -18.91 -3.29
N LEU A 363 7.80 -18.20 -2.19
CA LEU A 363 6.43 -18.02 -1.71
C LEU A 363 5.52 -17.44 -2.79
N MET A 364 5.90 -16.31 -3.39
CA MET A 364 5.10 -15.65 -4.43
C MET A 364 4.92 -16.53 -5.67
N THR A 365 5.95 -17.26 -6.04
CA THR A 365 5.92 -18.21 -7.15
C THR A 365 4.96 -19.37 -6.89
N PHE A 366 5.00 -19.97 -5.71
CA PHE A 366 4.12 -21.07 -5.35
C PHE A 366 2.64 -20.67 -5.27
N ILE A 367 2.37 -19.48 -4.71
CA ILE A 367 1.00 -18.93 -4.70
C ILE A 367 0.52 -18.69 -6.14
N ALA A 368 1.37 -18.13 -7.01
CA ALA A 368 1.02 -17.90 -8.41
C ALA A 368 0.80 -19.21 -9.18
N GLU A 369 1.55 -20.25 -8.88
CA GLU A 369 1.37 -21.59 -9.46
C GLU A 369 0.01 -22.17 -9.08
N GLU A 370 -0.33 -22.13 -7.79
CA GLU A 370 -1.64 -22.57 -7.31
C GLU A 370 -2.79 -21.74 -7.95
N VAL A 371 -2.63 -20.43 -8.09
CA VAL A 371 -3.59 -19.58 -8.83
C VAL A 371 -3.78 -20.09 -10.24
N ARG A 372 -2.68 -20.35 -10.95
CA ARG A 372 -2.69 -20.85 -12.33
C ARG A 372 -3.44 -22.18 -12.46
N GLU A 373 -3.22 -23.11 -11.52
CA GLU A 373 -3.94 -24.38 -11.47
C GLU A 373 -5.45 -24.20 -11.23
N ILE A 374 -5.83 -23.26 -10.35
CA ILE A 374 -7.25 -22.96 -10.08
C ILE A 374 -7.91 -22.33 -11.31
N LEU A 375 -7.25 -21.38 -11.98
CA LEU A 375 -7.75 -20.78 -13.21
C LEU A 375 -7.94 -21.82 -14.32
N SER A 376 -7.01 -22.75 -14.47
CA SER A 376 -7.13 -23.92 -15.36
C SER A 376 -8.40 -24.71 -15.08
N LYS A 377 -8.65 -25.06 -13.80
CA LYS A 377 -9.86 -25.78 -13.38
C LYS A 377 -11.15 -24.98 -13.58
N LEU A 378 -11.08 -23.64 -13.49
CA LEU A 378 -12.21 -22.75 -13.77
C LEU A 378 -12.46 -22.56 -15.27
N GLY A 379 -11.60 -23.08 -16.15
CA GLY A 379 -11.73 -22.95 -17.59
C GLY A 379 -11.44 -21.55 -18.11
N VAL A 380 -10.60 -20.75 -17.42
CA VAL A 380 -10.26 -19.39 -17.78
C VAL A 380 -8.76 -19.22 -18.01
N ARG A 381 -8.38 -18.26 -18.87
CA ARG A 381 -6.99 -18.05 -19.29
C ARG A 381 -6.21 -17.07 -18.41
N SER A 382 -6.89 -16.21 -17.67
CA SER A 382 -6.22 -15.17 -16.87
C SER A 382 -7.03 -14.77 -15.64
N LEU A 383 -6.37 -14.13 -14.68
CA LEU A 383 -7.03 -13.51 -13.54
C LEU A 383 -8.04 -12.44 -13.97
N ASP A 384 -7.79 -11.72 -15.06
CA ASP A 384 -8.72 -10.71 -15.55
C ASP A 384 -10.08 -11.30 -15.92
N GLU A 385 -10.10 -12.55 -16.40
CA GLU A 385 -11.35 -13.23 -16.77
C GLU A 385 -12.25 -13.56 -15.57
N VAL A 386 -11.72 -13.64 -14.35
CA VAL A 386 -12.50 -13.95 -13.14
C VAL A 386 -12.87 -12.72 -12.32
N ILE A 387 -12.26 -11.56 -12.56
CA ILE A 387 -12.51 -10.35 -11.76
C ILE A 387 -13.99 -9.98 -11.80
N GLY A 388 -14.59 -9.89 -10.61
CA GLY A 388 -16.00 -9.50 -10.45
C GLY A 388 -17.03 -10.57 -10.87
N ARG A 389 -16.60 -11.78 -11.23
CA ARG A 389 -17.49 -12.85 -11.66
C ARG A 389 -17.95 -13.71 -10.49
N THR A 390 -18.79 -13.13 -9.64
CA THR A 390 -19.24 -13.76 -8.39
C THR A 390 -20.04 -15.05 -8.59
N GLU A 391 -20.60 -15.29 -9.78
CA GLU A 391 -21.24 -16.56 -10.15
C GLU A 391 -20.28 -17.76 -10.14
N LEU A 392 -18.97 -17.52 -10.14
CA LEU A 392 -17.96 -18.57 -10.00
C LEU A 392 -17.81 -19.07 -8.55
N LEU A 393 -18.50 -18.47 -7.59
CA LEU A 393 -18.53 -18.86 -6.19
C LEU A 393 -19.93 -19.21 -5.72
N ARG A 394 -19.99 -20.08 -4.72
CA ARG A 394 -21.19 -20.38 -3.96
C ARG A 394 -20.88 -20.53 -2.48
N GLN A 395 -21.84 -20.23 -1.62
CA GLN A 395 -21.77 -20.55 -0.20
C GLN A 395 -21.98 -22.05 0.02
N VAL A 396 -21.22 -22.61 0.98
CA VAL A 396 -21.33 -24.01 1.39
C VAL A 396 -21.34 -24.13 2.90
N SER A 397 -22.07 -25.13 3.42
CA SER A 397 -21.97 -25.53 4.83
C SER A 397 -20.63 -26.26 5.07
N ARG A 398 -20.02 -25.98 6.18
CA ARG A 398 -18.82 -26.67 6.68
C ARG A 398 -19.12 -27.52 7.93
N GLY A 399 -20.39 -27.84 8.18
CA GLY A 399 -20.84 -28.67 9.27
C GLY A 399 -20.85 -27.99 10.65
N ALA A 400 -20.83 -26.67 10.70
CA ALA A 400 -20.97 -25.89 11.91
C ALA A 400 -22.30 -25.13 11.88
N GLU A 401 -23.31 -25.61 12.58
CA GLU A 401 -24.68 -25.12 12.54
C GLU A 401 -24.77 -23.59 12.73
N HIS A 402 -24.02 -23.05 13.71
CA HIS A 402 -24.00 -21.60 13.97
C HIS A 402 -23.38 -20.75 12.83
N LEU A 403 -22.64 -21.36 11.89
CA LEU A 403 -22.13 -20.67 10.71
C LEU A 403 -23.08 -20.78 9.52
N ASP A 404 -23.96 -21.77 9.53
CA ASP A 404 -24.97 -21.95 8.48
C ASP A 404 -26.09 -20.88 8.56
N ASP A 405 -26.20 -20.19 9.71
CA ASP A 405 -27.06 -19.01 9.88
C ASP A 405 -26.53 -17.75 9.16
N LEU A 406 -25.26 -17.73 8.74
CA LEU A 406 -24.69 -16.62 7.99
C LEU A 406 -25.16 -16.67 6.53
N ASP A 407 -25.68 -15.55 6.03
CA ASP A 407 -26.01 -15.37 4.63
C ASP A 407 -24.89 -14.58 3.92
N LEU A 408 -24.14 -15.24 3.03
CA LEU A 408 -23.10 -14.63 2.22
C LEU A 408 -23.57 -14.20 0.82
N ASN A 409 -24.84 -14.39 0.47
CA ASN A 409 -25.38 -13.97 -0.82
C ASN A 409 -25.17 -12.47 -1.10
N PRO A 410 -25.27 -11.54 -0.12
CA PRO A 410 -24.95 -10.13 -0.36
C PRO A 410 -23.52 -9.88 -0.85
N ILE A 411 -22.54 -10.69 -0.40
CA ILE A 411 -21.14 -10.60 -0.86
C ILE A 411 -21.00 -11.09 -2.30
N LEU A 412 -21.83 -12.05 -2.71
CA LEU A 412 -21.83 -12.66 -4.03
C LEU A 412 -22.79 -11.98 -5.02
N ALA A 413 -23.48 -10.92 -4.61
CA ALA A 413 -24.44 -10.25 -5.47
C ALA A 413 -23.78 -9.68 -6.73
N LYS A 414 -24.36 -9.98 -7.89
CA LYS A 414 -23.95 -9.43 -9.18
C LYS A 414 -24.83 -8.23 -9.52
N VAL A 415 -24.29 -7.02 -9.37
CA VAL A 415 -25.06 -5.77 -9.53
C VAL A 415 -25.23 -5.32 -10.98
N ASP A 416 -24.39 -5.83 -11.89
CA ASP A 416 -24.52 -5.64 -13.35
C ASP A 416 -24.70 -6.98 -14.04
N ALA A 417 -25.93 -7.52 -13.95
CA ALA A 417 -26.25 -8.83 -14.51
C ALA A 417 -26.15 -8.90 -16.05
N ALA A 418 -26.17 -7.75 -16.72
CA ALA A 418 -26.05 -7.66 -18.17
C ALA A 418 -24.61 -7.48 -18.66
N ASP A 419 -23.63 -7.44 -17.75
CA ASP A 419 -22.20 -7.24 -18.03
C ASP A 419 -21.90 -6.01 -18.92
N LYS A 420 -22.63 -4.92 -18.72
CA LYS A 420 -22.48 -3.67 -19.48
C LYS A 420 -21.34 -2.81 -18.97
N GLU A 421 -21.05 -2.89 -17.68
CA GLU A 421 -20.02 -2.11 -17.03
C GLU A 421 -18.67 -2.84 -17.07
N ARG A 422 -17.60 -2.07 -17.04
CA ARG A 422 -16.23 -2.62 -16.92
C ARG A 422 -16.07 -3.28 -15.55
N ARG A 423 -15.55 -4.50 -15.53
CA ARG A 423 -15.29 -5.26 -14.30
C ARG A 423 -13.95 -4.96 -13.66
N PHE A 424 -13.02 -4.34 -14.37
CA PHE A 424 -11.69 -3.99 -13.91
C PHE A 424 -11.13 -2.81 -14.70
N ASN A 425 -10.00 -2.26 -14.24
CA ASN A 425 -9.33 -1.14 -14.89
C ASN A 425 -8.38 -1.65 -15.98
N LEU A 426 -8.64 -1.30 -17.24
CA LEU A 426 -7.80 -1.61 -18.39
C LEU A 426 -6.72 -0.56 -18.67
N GLU A 427 -6.80 0.61 -18.03
CA GLU A 427 -5.89 1.71 -18.29
C GLU A 427 -4.47 1.38 -17.79
N THR A 428 -3.50 1.65 -18.60
CA THR A 428 -2.08 1.53 -18.26
C THR A 428 -1.52 2.84 -17.69
N HIS A 429 -2.25 3.94 -17.85
CA HIS A 429 -1.87 5.26 -17.41
C HIS A 429 -2.56 5.63 -16.08
N ARG A 430 -1.96 6.54 -15.34
CA ARG A 430 -2.59 7.12 -14.16
C ARG A 430 -3.74 8.05 -14.56
N ASN A 431 -4.68 8.24 -13.66
CA ASN A 431 -5.72 9.25 -13.79
C ASN A 431 -5.08 10.65 -13.70
N GLU A 432 -5.20 11.45 -14.75
CA GLU A 432 -4.59 12.76 -14.78
C GLU A 432 -5.36 13.80 -13.95
N VAL A 433 -4.63 14.79 -13.43
CA VAL A 433 -5.16 15.98 -12.79
C VAL A 433 -4.76 17.20 -13.61
N PRO A 434 -5.51 18.33 -13.51
CA PRO A 434 -5.15 19.54 -14.22
C PRO A 434 -3.72 20.01 -13.89
N ASP A 435 -3.04 20.61 -14.87
CA ASP A 435 -1.74 21.23 -14.65
C ASP A 435 -1.82 22.36 -13.62
N SER A 436 -0.75 22.52 -12.86
CA SER A 436 -0.54 23.68 -11.99
C SER A 436 0.10 24.84 -12.76
N LEU A 437 0.18 26.03 -12.13
CA LEU A 437 0.96 27.17 -12.62
C LEU A 437 2.43 26.79 -12.87
N ASP A 438 2.92 25.80 -12.16
CA ASP A 438 4.30 25.30 -12.23
C ASP A 438 4.69 24.79 -13.62
N ALA A 439 3.73 24.31 -14.42
CA ALA A 439 4.00 23.93 -15.80
C ALA A 439 4.52 25.12 -16.63
N GLN A 440 3.99 26.32 -16.41
CA GLN A 440 4.50 27.56 -17.00
C GLN A 440 5.84 27.95 -16.36
N MET A 441 5.91 27.93 -15.02
CA MET A 441 7.13 28.28 -14.29
C MET A 441 8.35 27.45 -14.74
N ILE A 442 8.18 26.15 -14.96
CA ILE A 442 9.23 25.25 -15.44
C ILE A 442 9.69 25.63 -16.85
N ARG A 443 8.75 25.96 -17.75
CA ARG A 443 9.11 26.42 -19.10
C ARG A 443 9.90 27.72 -19.07
N ASP A 444 9.46 28.69 -18.27
CA ASP A 444 10.10 30.01 -18.15
C ASP A 444 11.46 29.91 -17.45
N ALA A 445 11.62 28.94 -16.53
CA ALA A 445 12.85 28.69 -15.78
C ALA A 445 13.82 27.71 -16.46
N ARG A 446 13.71 27.47 -17.74
CA ARG A 446 14.51 26.46 -18.44
C ARG A 446 16.03 26.64 -18.25
N ALA A 447 16.49 27.88 -18.16
CA ALA A 447 17.89 28.21 -17.89
C ALA A 447 18.40 27.68 -16.54
N VAL A 448 17.51 27.56 -15.54
CA VAL A 448 17.85 26.94 -14.24
C VAL A 448 18.18 25.48 -14.45
N PHE A 449 17.32 24.74 -15.15
CA PHE A 449 17.46 23.29 -15.32
C PHE A 449 18.55 22.90 -16.30
N ASP A 450 18.69 23.65 -17.41
CA ASP A 450 19.65 23.35 -18.45
C ASP A 450 21.08 23.80 -18.09
N ARG A 451 21.24 24.91 -17.35
CA ARG A 451 22.55 25.56 -17.11
C ARG A 451 22.83 25.93 -15.65
N GLY A 452 21.91 25.64 -14.72
CA GLY A 452 22.07 25.96 -13.31
C GLY A 452 22.04 27.47 -12.98
N GLU A 453 21.43 28.29 -13.84
CA GLU A 453 21.36 29.75 -13.66
C GLU A 453 20.41 30.12 -12.52
N LYS A 454 20.78 31.17 -11.76
CA LYS A 454 19.84 31.79 -10.79
C LYS A 454 18.79 32.60 -11.54
N MET A 455 17.54 32.50 -11.10
CA MET A 455 16.44 33.20 -11.74
C MET A 455 15.48 33.83 -10.74
N GLN A 456 14.87 34.94 -11.16
CA GLN A 456 13.72 35.55 -10.49
C GLN A 456 12.56 35.59 -11.47
N LEU A 457 11.42 35.05 -11.06
CA LEU A 457 10.19 34.96 -11.83
C LEU A 457 9.07 35.70 -11.12
N THR A 458 8.11 36.24 -11.88
CA THR A 458 6.96 36.94 -11.30
C THR A 458 5.68 36.54 -12.03
N TYR A 459 4.66 36.19 -11.25
CA TYR A 459 3.35 35.79 -11.78
C TYR A 459 2.20 36.43 -10.99
N THR A 460 1.06 36.58 -11.63
CA THR A 460 -0.21 36.81 -10.96
C THR A 460 -0.76 35.43 -10.53
N VAL A 461 -1.13 35.33 -9.26
CA VAL A 461 -1.70 34.10 -8.69
C VAL A 461 -3.17 34.32 -8.32
N ARG A 462 -3.95 33.26 -8.47
CA ARG A 462 -5.38 33.21 -8.10
C ARG A 462 -5.62 31.98 -7.21
N ASN A 463 -6.69 32.01 -6.45
CA ASN A 463 -7.10 30.89 -5.57
C ASN A 463 -7.38 29.57 -6.30
N THR A 464 -7.54 29.59 -7.62
CA THR A 464 -7.62 28.40 -8.47
C THR A 464 -6.26 27.78 -8.79
N HIS A 465 -5.16 28.50 -8.57
CA HIS A 465 -3.80 27.99 -8.73
C HIS A 465 -3.37 27.28 -7.43
N ARG A 466 -3.47 25.95 -7.44
CA ARG A 466 -3.19 25.08 -6.29
C ARG A 466 -1.80 24.47 -6.37
N ALA A 467 -1.23 24.11 -5.23
CA ALA A 467 0.07 23.46 -5.08
C ALA A 467 1.20 24.16 -5.87
N VAL A 468 1.16 25.50 -5.92
CA VAL A 468 2.20 26.29 -6.60
C VAL A 468 3.55 26.06 -5.91
N GLY A 469 4.58 25.73 -6.68
CA GLY A 469 5.91 25.39 -6.20
C GLY A 469 6.17 23.90 -6.03
N THR A 470 5.14 23.06 -6.02
CA THR A 470 5.27 21.61 -5.79
C THR A 470 5.89 20.88 -6.98
N ARG A 471 5.33 21.03 -8.19
CA ARG A 471 5.87 20.42 -9.40
C ARG A 471 7.22 20.99 -9.78
N PHE A 472 7.43 22.28 -9.54
CA PHE A 472 8.73 22.93 -9.71
C PHE A 472 9.78 22.31 -8.80
N SER A 473 9.42 22.03 -7.55
CA SER A 473 10.28 21.34 -6.58
C SER A 473 10.56 19.88 -6.96
N SER A 474 9.61 19.21 -7.60
CA SER A 474 9.85 17.89 -8.19
C SER A 474 10.94 17.95 -9.25
N GLU A 475 10.89 18.93 -10.14
CA GLU A 475 11.88 19.12 -11.19
C GLU A 475 13.27 19.44 -10.61
N ILE A 476 13.35 20.31 -9.60
CA ILE A 476 14.61 20.57 -8.87
C ILE A 476 15.16 19.26 -8.28
N THR A 477 14.33 18.51 -7.57
CA THR A 477 14.75 17.26 -6.91
C THR A 477 15.31 16.24 -7.90
N ARG A 478 14.69 16.12 -9.06
CA ARG A 478 15.09 15.16 -10.11
C ARG A 478 16.33 15.58 -10.85
N THR A 479 16.51 16.89 -11.05
CA THR A 479 17.65 17.43 -11.82
C THR A 479 18.88 17.57 -10.96
N PHE A 480 18.74 18.10 -9.74
CA PHE A 480 19.87 18.48 -8.89
C PHE A 480 19.97 17.68 -7.60
N GLY A 481 18.83 17.17 -7.08
CA GLY A 481 18.70 16.68 -5.72
C GLY A 481 17.94 17.66 -4.84
N MET A 482 17.37 17.17 -3.74
CA MET A 482 16.50 17.97 -2.86
C MET A 482 17.24 19.09 -2.12
N ASP A 483 18.53 18.90 -1.81
CA ASP A 483 19.32 19.78 -0.92
C ASP A 483 20.47 20.52 -1.61
N GLU A 484 20.66 20.33 -2.91
CA GLU A 484 21.88 20.75 -3.61
C GLU A 484 21.90 22.22 -4.01
N LEU A 485 20.75 22.82 -4.31
CA LEU A 485 20.70 24.23 -4.69
C LEU A 485 20.89 25.14 -3.46
N ALA A 486 21.59 26.26 -3.66
CA ALA A 486 21.72 27.27 -2.63
C ALA A 486 20.37 27.94 -2.34
N GLU A 487 20.18 28.45 -1.13
CA GLU A 487 18.98 29.24 -0.79
C GLU A 487 18.79 30.41 -1.75
N GLY A 488 17.52 30.64 -2.14
CA GLY A 488 17.16 31.73 -3.06
C GLY A 488 17.71 31.56 -4.47
N HIS A 489 18.13 30.37 -4.88
CA HIS A 489 18.61 30.13 -6.24
C HIS A 489 17.55 30.47 -7.28
N VAL A 490 16.31 30.10 -7.00
CA VAL A 490 15.12 30.50 -7.75
C VAL A 490 14.16 31.25 -6.83
N GLN A 491 13.85 32.48 -7.19
CA GLN A 491 12.91 33.32 -6.47
C GLN A 491 11.65 33.51 -7.32
N VAL A 492 10.49 33.14 -6.79
CA VAL A 492 9.20 33.30 -7.45
C VAL A 492 8.36 34.27 -6.66
N ARG A 493 8.03 35.41 -7.29
CA ARG A 493 7.12 36.42 -6.75
C ARG A 493 5.72 36.20 -7.30
N LEU A 494 4.76 36.09 -6.40
CA LEU A 494 3.35 35.85 -6.71
C LEU A 494 2.55 37.02 -6.19
N ARG A 495 1.70 37.60 -7.07
CA ARG A 495 0.81 38.71 -6.70
C ARG A 495 -0.63 38.26 -6.78
N GLY A 496 -1.36 38.36 -5.68
CA GLY A 496 -2.77 37.96 -5.56
C GLY A 496 -3.01 36.94 -4.45
N SER A 497 -4.06 36.14 -4.59
CA SER A 497 -4.47 35.15 -3.62
C SER A 497 -4.06 33.75 -4.11
N ALA A 498 -3.12 33.10 -3.46
CA ALA A 498 -2.71 31.75 -3.80
C ALA A 498 -3.75 30.73 -3.35
N GLY A 499 -3.95 29.68 -4.13
CA GLY A 499 -4.82 28.55 -3.80
C GLY A 499 -4.24 27.63 -2.73
N GLN A 500 -4.90 26.51 -2.49
CA GLN A 500 -4.50 25.52 -1.47
C GLN A 500 -3.13 24.93 -1.75
N SER A 501 -2.44 24.49 -0.68
CA SER A 501 -1.17 23.76 -0.72
C SER A 501 -0.02 24.56 -1.36
N LEU A 502 0.01 25.88 -1.22
CA LEU A 502 1.14 26.69 -1.68
C LEU A 502 2.44 26.15 -1.10
N GLY A 503 3.39 25.82 -1.96
CA GLY A 503 4.70 25.31 -1.57
C GLY A 503 4.68 23.93 -0.92
N ALA A 504 3.65 23.12 -1.15
CA ALA A 504 3.61 21.74 -0.65
C ALA A 504 4.83 20.97 -1.13
N PHE A 505 5.55 20.33 -0.20
CA PHE A 505 6.79 19.56 -0.43
C PHE A 505 7.91 20.37 -1.10
N ALA A 506 7.85 21.70 -1.04
CA ALA A 506 8.84 22.54 -1.70
C ALA A 506 10.24 22.37 -1.10
N VAL A 507 11.24 22.39 -1.99
CA VAL A 507 12.62 22.00 -1.66
C VAL A 507 13.56 23.19 -1.57
N LYS A 508 14.72 22.96 -0.95
CA LYS A 508 15.80 23.94 -0.86
C LYS A 508 16.17 24.49 -2.24
N GLY A 509 16.48 25.76 -2.29
CA GLY A 509 16.78 26.50 -3.52
C GLY A 509 15.60 27.28 -4.07
N LEU A 510 14.35 26.92 -3.72
CA LEU A 510 13.15 27.66 -4.10
C LEU A 510 12.72 28.63 -2.99
N THR A 511 12.47 29.88 -3.35
CA THR A 511 11.80 30.87 -2.51
C THR A 511 10.51 31.30 -3.17
N LEU A 512 9.39 31.14 -2.47
CA LEU A 512 8.07 31.64 -2.88
C LEU A 512 7.71 32.87 -2.05
N GLU A 513 7.51 34.00 -2.68
CA GLU A 513 7.12 35.25 -2.03
C GLU A 513 5.76 35.71 -2.56
N VAL A 514 4.73 35.61 -1.72
CA VAL A 514 3.36 36.02 -2.05
C VAL A 514 3.11 37.44 -1.53
N PHE A 515 2.73 38.32 -2.44
CA PHE A 515 2.18 39.65 -2.15
C PHE A 515 0.67 39.55 -2.26
N GLY A 516 0.00 39.37 -1.14
CA GLY A 516 -1.42 39.10 -1.03
C GLY A 516 -1.72 38.13 0.10
N ASP A 517 -2.44 37.08 -0.21
CA ASP A 517 -2.80 36.04 0.74
C ASP A 517 -2.63 34.63 0.15
N ALA A 518 -2.80 33.62 0.98
CA ALA A 518 -2.75 32.21 0.60
C ALA A 518 -3.86 31.45 1.33
N ASN A 519 -4.36 30.40 0.67
CA ASN A 519 -5.36 29.50 1.21
C ASN A 519 -4.72 28.46 2.17
N ASP A 520 -5.48 27.44 2.56
CA ASP A 520 -5.04 26.44 3.53
C ASP A 520 -3.83 25.62 3.07
N TYR A 521 -3.14 25.04 4.05
CA TYR A 521 -2.06 24.06 3.89
C TYR A 521 -0.78 24.62 3.24
N VAL A 522 -0.46 25.89 3.50
CA VAL A 522 0.83 26.49 3.09
C VAL A 522 1.98 25.68 3.65
N GLY A 523 2.89 25.27 2.79
CA GLY A 523 4.08 24.50 3.19
C GLY A 523 3.80 23.08 3.70
N LYS A 524 2.70 22.47 3.29
CA LYS A 524 2.42 21.05 3.59
C LYS A 524 3.63 20.20 3.22
N GLY A 525 4.23 19.47 4.19
CA GLY A 525 5.41 18.63 3.95
C GLY A 525 6.64 19.41 3.45
N LEU A 526 6.79 20.67 3.83
CA LEU A 526 7.90 21.55 3.40
C LEU A 526 9.26 20.85 3.55
N SER A 527 10.01 20.78 2.46
CA SER A 527 11.26 20.01 2.35
C SER A 527 12.48 20.91 2.12
N GLY A 528 12.49 22.11 2.69
CA GLY A 528 13.66 23.00 2.72
C GLY A 528 13.52 24.33 1.97
N ALA A 529 12.40 24.60 1.29
CA ALA A 529 12.12 25.88 0.65
C ALA A 529 11.83 27.01 1.64
N THR A 530 11.90 28.24 1.16
CA THR A 530 11.46 29.42 1.89
C THR A 530 10.14 29.94 1.33
N ILE A 531 9.16 30.13 2.20
CA ILE A 531 7.84 30.69 1.83
C ILE A 531 7.57 31.94 2.65
N VAL A 532 7.25 33.03 1.97
CA VAL A 532 6.89 34.31 2.59
C VAL A 532 5.52 34.73 2.06
N VAL A 533 4.59 34.98 2.96
CA VAL A 533 3.27 35.54 2.63
C VAL A 533 3.12 36.87 3.33
N ARG A 534 2.87 37.94 2.59
CA ARG A 534 2.75 39.31 3.13
C ARG A 534 1.70 40.10 2.38
N PRO A 535 1.03 41.07 3.04
CA PRO A 535 0.08 41.93 2.36
C PRO A 535 0.69 42.65 1.16
N MET A 536 -0.17 43.06 0.23
CA MET A 536 0.19 43.90 -0.91
C MET A 536 0.54 45.32 -0.48
#